data_5a04351fce463f9dd7c43b5eb040922c
#
_entry.id   5a04351fce463f9dd7c43b5eb040922c
#
_cell.length_a   1.000
_cell.length_b   1.000
_cell.length_c   1.000
_cell.angle_alpha   90.00
_cell.angle_beta   90.00
_cell.angle_gamma   90.00
#
_symmetry.space_group_name_H-M   'P 1'
#
loop_
_entity.id
_entity.type
_entity.pdbx_description
1 polymer ?
#
loop_
_entity_poly.entity_id
_entity_poly.type
_entity_poly.pdbx_seq_one_letter_code
_entity_poly.pdbx_strand_id
1 'polypeptide(L)'
;PSVITAMDKELRSGAGKIAQTLGLDISYEEAGALDPVEFDPPCVRNVRVAATGLGYSHMDLVSGAGHDAFWMSKVAPTAMVMCPCVDGLSHNEAEEISQEWAAASTNVLFHAVVETAGLIDE
;
A
#
# COMPACT_ATOMS: atom_id res chain seq x y z
N PRO A 1 15.58 -1.44 1.61
CA PRO A 1 16.35 -0.38 2.31
C PRO A 1 17.57 0.07 1.51
N SER A 2 18.39 -0.85 0.99
CA SER A 2 19.65 -0.49 0.31
C SER A 2 19.47 0.35 -0.97
N VAL A 3 18.42 0.09 -1.74
CA VAL A 3 18.14 0.85 -2.99
C VAL A 3 17.73 2.28 -2.66
N ILE A 4 16.81 2.46 -1.73
CA ILE A 4 16.34 3.80 -1.31
C ILE A 4 17.50 4.61 -0.73
N THR A 5 18.34 4.01 0.10
CA THR A 5 19.53 4.67 0.64
C THR A 5 20.51 5.11 -0.45
N ALA A 6 20.71 4.27 -1.48
CA ALA A 6 21.55 4.63 -2.63
C ALA A 6 20.94 5.79 -3.43
N MET A 7 19.63 5.76 -3.68
CA MET A 7 18.92 6.83 -4.39
C MET A 7 18.98 8.16 -3.62
N ASP A 8 18.76 8.16 -2.29
CA ASP A 8 18.88 9.37 -1.46
C ASP A 8 20.30 9.96 -1.54
N LYS A 9 21.31 9.12 -1.45
CA LYS A 9 22.71 9.55 -1.57
C LYS A 9 23.01 10.19 -2.93
N GLU A 10 22.52 9.59 -4.01
CA GLU A 10 22.70 10.14 -5.36
C GLU A 10 21.95 11.45 -5.53
N LEU A 11 20.71 11.53 -5.05
CA LEU A 11 19.90 12.75 -5.06
C LEU A 11 20.61 13.90 -4.34
N ARG A 12 21.05 13.68 -3.11
CA ARG A 12 21.77 14.71 -2.33
C ARG A 12 23.07 15.15 -3.01
N SER A 13 23.84 14.20 -3.53
CA SER A 13 25.08 14.49 -4.26
C SER A 13 24.82 15.28 -5.54
N GLY A 14 23.84 14.88 -6.34
CA GLY A 14 23.48 15.55 -7.58
C GLY A 14 22.94 16.95 -7.36
N ALA A 15 22.00 17.10 -6.44
CA ALA A 15 21.41 18.39 -6.10
C ALA A 15 22.43 19.34 -5.48
N GLY A 16 23.35 18.86 -4.65
CA GLY A 16 24.45 19.67 -4.12
C GLY A 16 25.37 20.23 -5.21
N LYS A 17 25.73 19.44 -6.23
CA LYS A 17 26.54 19.90 -7.37
C LYS A 17 25.79 20.98 -8.19
N ILE A 18 24.51 20.78 -8.43
CA ILE A 18 23.68 21.75 -9.15
C ILE A 18 23.58 23.05 -8.37
N ALA A 19 23.29 22.98 -7.06
CA ALA A 19 23.22 24.14 -6.20
C ALA A 19 24.54 24.94 -6.20
N GLN A 20 25.69 24.25 -6.10
CA GLN A 20 27.00 24.87 -6.17
C GLN A 20 27.23 25.59 -7.51
N THR A 21 26.83 24.96 -8.63
CA THR A 21 26.97 25.54 -9.97
C THR A 21 26.13 26.80 -10.14
N LEU A 22 24.96 26.83 -9.50
CA LEU A 22 24.01 27.94 -9.57
C LEU A 22 24.22 29.00 -8.48
N GLY A 23 25.16 28.80 -7.57
CA GLY A 23 25.40 29.69 -6.44
C GLY A 23 24.25 29.71 -5.43
N LEU A 24 23.57 28.57 -5.27
CA LEU A 24 22.46 28.40 -4.34
C LEU A 24 22.90 27.62 -3.11
N ASP A 25 22.32 27.97 -1.98
CA ASP A 25 22.40 27.14 -0.78
C ASP A 25 21.31 26.07 -0.78
N ILE A 26 21.65 24.86 -0.34
CA ILE A 26 20.70 23.74 -0.23
C ILE A 26 20.82 23.09 1.15
N SER A 27 19.70 22.82 1.77
CA SER A 27 19.60 22.06 3.02
C SER A 27 18.67 20.87 2.82
N TYR A 28 18.90 19.82 3.58
CA TYR A 28 18.06 18.61 3.57
C TYR A 28 17.60 18.34 5.00
N GLU A 29 16.31 18.17 5.13
CA GLU A 29 15.70 17.71 6.38
C GLU A 29 15.00 16.38 6.12
N GLU A 30 15.29 15.40 6.92
CA GLU A 30 14.60 14.11 6.87
C GLU A 30 13.30 14.21 7.67
N ALA A 31 12.17 14.23 6.97
CA ALA A 31 10.85 14.34 7.59
C ALA A 31 10.35 12.99 8.13
N GLY A 32 10.91 11.88 7.64
CA GLY A 32 10.59 10.53 8.09
C GLY A 32 10.97 9.46 7.07
N ALA A 33 11.15 8.25 7.57
CA ALA A 33 11.37 7.06 6.77
C ALA A 33 10.55 5.90 7.32
N LEU A 34 9.94 5.12 6.44
CA LEU A 34 9.22 3.90 6.78
C LEU A 34 9.87 2.72 6.06
N ASP A 35 10.20 1.69 6.82
CA ASP A 35 10.68 0.45 6.23
C ASP A 35 9.52 -0.27 5.53
N PRO A 36 9.78 -0.97 4.41
CA PRO A 36 8.78 -1.82 3.78
C PRO A 36 8.23 -2.86 4.75
N VAL A 37 6.93 -3.13 4.64
CA VAL A 37 6.25 -4.15 5.44
C VAL A 37 5.74 -5.24 4.51
N GLU A 38 6.01 -6.49 4.87
CA GLU A 38 5.34 -7.65 4.29
C GLU A 38 4.17 -8.02 5.20
N PHE A 39 2.98 -8.06 4.62
CA PHE A 39 1.78 -8.47 5.33
C PHE A 39 1.76 -9.97 5.59
N ASP A 40 0.96 -10.39 6.56
CA ASP A 40 0.86 -11.77 6.99
C ASP A 40 0.41 -12.70 5.85
N PRO A 41 1.22 -13.72 5.49
CA PRO A 41 0.91 -14.57 4.35
C PRO A 41 -0.42 -15.34 4.45
N PRO A 42 -0.86 -15.85 5.62
CA PRO A 42 -2.20 -16.40 5.81
C PRO A 42 -3.30 -15.38 5.50
N CYS A 43 -3.24 -14.17 6.01
CA CYS A 43 -4.24 -13.13 5.76
C CYS A 43 -4.29 -12.74 4.28
N VAL A 44 -3.13 -12.55 3.64
CA VAL A 44 -3.04 -12.27 2.19
C VAL A 44 -3.64 -13.41 1.38
N ARG A 45 -3.38 -14.67 1.77
CA ARG A 45 -3.97 -15.83 1.10
C ARG A 45 -5.49 -15.84 1.21
N ASN A 46 -6.06 -15.52 2.36
CA ASN A 46 -7.51 -15.49 2.56
C ASN A 46 -8.17 -14.43 1.67
N VAL A 47 -7.56 -13.26 1.51
CA VAL A 47 -8.03 -12.24 0.55
C VAL A 47 -8.00 -12.78 -0.88
N ARG A 48 -6.93 -13.44 -1.30
CA ARG A 48 -6.80 -14.03 -2.64
C ARG A 48 -7.82 -15.13 -2.87
N VAL A 49 -8.04 -16.01 -1.89
CA VAL A 49 -9.05 -17.08 -1.95
C VAL A 49 -10.44 -16.50 -2.07
N ALA A 50 -10.77 -15.46 -1.30
CA ALA A 50 -12.05 -14.77 -1.37
C ALA A 50 -12.29 -14.15 -2.75
N ALA A 51 -11.32 -13.42 -3.30
CA ALA A 51 -11.43 -12.82 -4.64
C ALA A 51 -11.63 -13.89 -5.73
N THR A 52 -10.86 -14.99 -5.67
CA THR A 52 -10.99 -16.13 -6.60
C THR A 52 -12.36 -16.79 -6.48
N GLY A 53 -12.82 -17.07 -5.26
CA GLY A 53 -14.10 -17.74 -5.00
C GLY A 53 -15.32 -16.93 -5.46
N LEU A 54 -15.20 -15.62 -5.44
CA LEU A 54 -16.21 -14.68 -5.94
C LEU A 54 -16.12 -14.44 -7.46
N GLY A 55 -15.11 -15.00 -8.13
CA GLY A 55 -14.92 -14.85 -9.58
C GLY A 55 -14.36 -13.50 -10.00
N TYR A 56 -13.78 -12.72 -9.07
CA TYR A 56 -13.15 -11.45 -9.41
C TYR A 56 -11.72 -11.64 -9.92
N SER A 57 -11.36 -10.89 -10.95
CA SER A 57 -9.97 -10.76 -11.36
C SER A 57 -9.20 -10.00 -10.27
N HIS A 58 -8.00 -10.49 -9.95
CA HIS A 58 -7.18 -9.87 -8.91
C HIS A 58 -5.70 -10.06 -9.19
N MET A 59 -4.88 -9.27 -8.53
CA MET A 59 -3.42 -9.38 -8.58
C MET A 59 -2.82 -8.95 -7.25
N ASP A 60 -1.67 -9.53 -6.93
CA ASP A 60 -0.86 -9.02 -5.82
C ASP A 60 -0.13 -7.75 -6.27
N LEU A 61 -0.07 -6.76 -5.41
CA LEU A 61 0.66 -5.54 -5.69
C LEU A 61 1.38 -5.02 -4.44
N VAL A 62 2.38 -4.21 -4.67
CA VAL A 62 3.09 -3.47 -3.62
C VAL A 62 2.57 -2.04 -3.63
N SER A 63 2.05 -1.58 -2.49
CA SER A 63 1.67 -0.17 -2.36
C SER A 63 2.88 0.70 -2.09
N GLY A 64 3.01 1.80 -2.82
CA GLY A 64 3.99 2.84 -2.57
C GLY A 64 3.52 3.92 -1.58
N ALA A 65 2.30 3.80 -1.04
CA ALA A 65 1.70 4.75 -0.12
C ALA A 65 1.73 4.22 1.33
N GLY A 66 1.65 5.14 2.29
CA GLY A 66 1.41 4.79 3.69
C GLY A 66 -0.05 4.48 3.93
N HIS A 67 -0.32 3.46 4.74
CA HIS A 67 -1.66 3.01 5.11
C HIS A 67 -1.72 2.70 6.60
N ASP A 68 -2.88 2.81 7.21
CA ASP A 68 -3.08 2.43 8.62
C ASP A 68 -2.76 0.95 8.86
N ALA A 69 -2.95 0.10 7.84
CA ALA A 69 -2.56 -1.31 7.86
C ALA A 69 -1.05 -1.52 8.12
N PHE A 70 -0.19 -0.55 7.76
CA PHE A 70 1.23 -0.56 8.13
C PHE A 70 1.42 -0.59 9.65
N TRP A 71 0.65 0.24 10.38
CA TRP A 71 0.73 0.29 11.84
C TRP A 71 0.08 -0.94 12.47
N MET A 72 -1.04 -1.40 11.92
CA MET A 72 -1.71 -2.62 12.39
C MET A 72 -0.81 -3.84 12.25
N SER A 73 -0.02 -3.96 11.19
CA SER A 73 0.89 -5.09 10.99
C SER A 73 2.00 -5.20 12.04
N LYS A 74 2.24 -4.15 12.83
CA LYS A 74 3.20 -4.17 13.95
C LYS A 74 2.65 -4.88 15.19
N VAL A 75 1.33 -5.04 15.28
CA VAL A 75 0.66 -5.57 16.47
C VAL A 75 -0.25 -6.76 16.18
N ALA A 76 -0.62 -7.00 14.92
CA ALA A 76 -1.50 -8.10 14.52
C ALA A 76 -1.20 -8.58 13.09
N PRO A 77 -1.52 -9.86 12.76
CA PRO A 77 -1.56 -10.34 11.40
C PRO A 77 -2.49 -9.46 10.56
N THR A 78 -2.02 -8.99 9.41
CA THR A 78 -2.71 -7.97 8.63
C THR A 78 -2.60 -8.26 7.14
N ALA A 79 -3.63 -7.92 6.38
CA ALA A 79 -3.64 -7.82 4.93
C ALA A 79 -4.47 -6.60 4.51
N MET A 80 -4.44 -6.29 3.21
CA MET A 80 -5.23 -5.21 2.62
C MET A 80 -5.99 -5.71 1.41
N VAL A 81 -7.18 -5.16 1.22
CA VAL A 81 -7.93 -5.24 -0.04
C VAL A 81 -7.90 -3.87 -0.68
N MET A 82 -7.44 -3.81 -1.92
CA MET A 82 -7.42 -2.59 -2.72
C MET A 82 -8.32 -2.76 -3.92
N CYS A 83 -8.93 -1.68 -4.37
CA CYS A 83 -9.77 -1.65 -5.56
C CYS A 83 -9.27 -0.58 -6.53
N PRO A 84 -9.56 -0.72 -7.83
CA PRO A 84 -9.20 0.30 -8.80
C PRO A 84 -9.91 1.63 -8.53
N CYS A 85 -9.20 2.73 -8.77
CA CYS A 85 -9.81 4.05 -8.87
C CYS A 85 -10.11 4.39 -10.33
N VAL A 86 -11.09 5.25 -10.55
CA VAL A 86 -11.40 5.78 -11.89
C VAL A 86 -10.16 6.46 -12.45
N ASP A 87 -9.81 6.16 -13.69
CA ASP A 87 -8.62 6.65 -14.38
C ASP A 87 -7.28 6.39 -13.64
N GLY A 88 -7.29 5.50 -12.64
CA GLY A 88 -6.11 5.23 -11.81
C GLY A 88 -5.69 6.39 -10.92
N LEU A 89 -6.55 7.37 -10.70
CA LEU A 89 -6.28 8.52 -9.85
C LEU A 89 -6.34 8.12 -8.38
N SER A 90 -5.28 8.45 -7.65
CA SER A 90 -5.20 8.29 -6.19
C SER A 90 -4.49 9.48 -5.58
N HIS A 91 -4.78 9.80 -4.32
CA HIS A 91 -4.26 10.97 -3.62
C HIS A 91 -4.57 12.30 -4.33
N ASN A 92 -5.76 12.42 -4.90
CA ASN A 92 -6.23 13.56 -5.68
C ASN A 92 -7.67 13.89 -5.30
N GLU A 93 -8.07 15.15 -5.40
CA GLU A 93 -9.43 15.59 -5.11
C GLU A 93 -10.49 14.96 -6.05
N ALA A 94 -10.06 14.50 -7.23
CA ALA A 94 -10.89 13.79 -8.20
C ALA A 94 -10.84 12.26 -8.04
N GLU A 95 -10.27 11.75 -6.95
CA GLU A 95 -10.25 10.32 -6.69
C GLU A 95 -11.68 9.80 -6.56
N GLU A 96 -12.00 8.81 -7.37
CA GLU A 96 -13.33 8.23 -7.44
C GLU A 96 -13.24 6.71 -7.60
N ILE A 97 -14.18 6.00 -6.99
CA ILE A 97 -14.38 4.57 -7.15
C ILE A 97 -15.80 4.31 -7.64
N SER A 98 -15.96 3.37 -8.58
CA SER A 98 -17.29 2.96 -9.01
C SER A 98 -18.02 2.18 -7.92
N GLN A 99 -19.35 2.26 -7.90
CA GLN A 99 -20.18 1.47 -6.97
C GLN A 99 -19.93 -0.04 -7.14
N GLU A 100 -19.67 -0.50 -8.35
CA GLU A 100 -19.37 -1.90 -8.65
C GLU A 100 -18.06 -2.33 -7.99
N TRP A 101 -16.99 -1.54 -8.11
CA TRP A 101 -15.71 -1.85 -7.47
C TRP A 101 -15.78 -1.75 -5.95
N ALA A 102 -16.54 -0.79 -5.42
CA ALA A 102 -16.77 -0.68 -3.99
C ALA A 102 -17.48 -1.93 -3.44
N ALA A 103 -18.51 -2.40 -4.15
CA ALA A 103 -19.23 -3.62 -3.77
C ALA A 103 -18.33 -4.86 -3.88
N ALA A 104 -17.56 -4.99 -4.96
CA ALA A 104 -16.66 -6.12 -5.17
C ALA A 104 -15.60 -6.21 -4.06
N SER A 105 -14.92 -5.11 -3.77
CA SER A 105 -13.88 -5.10 -2.71
C SER A 105 -14.46 -5.31 -1.32
N THR A 106 -15.67 -4.78 -1.06
CA THR A 106 -16.38 -5.05 0.22
C THR A 106 -16.73 -6.52 0.36
N ASN A 107 -17.19 -7.17 -0.70
CA ASN A 107 -17.47 -8.62 -0.70
C ASN A 107 -16.20 -9.43 -0.44
N VAL A 108 -15.10 -9.10 -1.10
CA VAL A 108 -13.81 -9.76 -0.86
C VAL A 108 -13.38 -9.61 0.60
N LEU A 109 -13.46 -8.38 1.14
CA LEU A 109 -13.13 -8.10 2.53
C LEU A 109 -14.00 -8.92 3.48
N PHE A 110 -15.32 -8.95 3.26
CA PHE A 110 -16.26 -9.70 4.08
C PHE A 110 -15.91 -11.20 4.11
N HIS A 111 -15.71 -11.81 2.95
CA HIS A 111 -15.36 -13.23 2.86
C HIS A 111 -14.01 -13.54 3.49
N ALA A 112 -13.00 -12.69 3.28
CA ALA A 112 -11.69 -12.87 3.89
C ALA A 112 -11.74 -12.76 5.41
N VAL A 113 -12.58 -11.86 5.96
CA VAL A 113 -12.78 -11.73 7.42
C VAL A 113 -13.48 -12.96 7.99
N VAL A 114 -14.54 -13.43 7.35
CA VAL A 114 -15.27 -14.65 7.79
C VAL A 114 -14.35 -15.87 7.78
N GLU A 115 -13.54 -16.04 6.71
CA GLU A 115 -12.57 -17.14 6.63
C GLU A 115 -11.50 -17.06 7.71
N THR A 116 -11.07 -15.85 8.05
CA THR A 116 -10.01 -15.64 9.07
C THR A 116 -10.53 -15.78 10.49
N ALA A 117 -11.70 -15.21 10.78
CA ALA A 117 -12.29 -15.21 12.12
C ALA A 117 -13.00 -16.51 12.46
N GLY A 118 -13.45 -17.26 11.47
CA GLY A 118 -14.34 -18.39 11.62
C GLY A 118 -15.79 -17.98 11.93
N LEU A 119 -16.68 -18.96 11.87
CA LEU A 119 -18.07 -18.80 12.31
C LEU A 119 -18.17 -19.38 13.73
N ILE A 120 -18.90 -18.71 14.60
CA ILE A 120 -19.25 -19.25 15.91
C ILE A 120 -20.52 -20.07 15.71
N ASP A 121 -20.44 -21.39 15.89
CA ASP A 121 -21.62 -22.24 15.98
C ASP A 121 -22.30 -21.97 17.34
N GLU A 122 -23.56 -21.53 17.32
CA GLU A 122 -24.39 -21.39 18.53
C GLU A 122 -24.93 -22.75 19.00
#